data_528841a776f6366e26139c0e678a4075
#
_entry.id   528841a776f6366e26139c0e678a4075
#
_cell.length_a   1.000
_cell.length_b   1.000
_cell.length_c   1.000
_cell.angle_alpha   90.00
_cell.angle_beta   90.00
_cell.angle_gamma   90.00
#
_symmetry.space_group_name_H-M   'P 1'
#
loop_
_entity.id
_entity.type
_entity.pdbx_description
1 polymer ?
#
loop_
_entity_poly.entity_id
_entity_poly.type
_entity_poly.pdbx_seq_one_letter_code
_entity_poly.pdbx_strand_id
1 'polypeptide(L)'
;LWKRYDARGGTVEALADVTFEVEDGELLCVVGPSGCGKTTLFRTIAGLESPTDGRVTVDSDPVTDPGIDRGMVFQNYALFPWRTVRGNVRFGLDRPTCDCPDCEARVEELLELVGLSGFEEAYPKELSGGMKQRVGIARALAVDPEVLLMDEPFGSLDPETRDRLHGELLDIWRETDKTVLFVTHEVEESVKLGDRVLVMAADPGRVAETVDVSLDRPRERASVAFVEYVSEIRDRIGH
;
A
#
# COMPACT_ATOMS: atom_id res chain seq x y z
N LEU A 1 -15.09 -12.63 2.10
CA LEU A 1 -14.88 -12.16 0.74
C LEU A 1 -14.42 -13.32 -0.15
N TRP A 2 -14.99 -13.43 -1.36
CA TRP A 2 -14.64 -14.42 -2.37
C TRP A 2 -14.40 -13.74 -3.72
N LYS A 3 -13.42 -14.24 -4.49
CA LYS A 3 -13.17 -13.79 -5.86
C LYS A 3 -12.87 -14.96 -6.77
N ARG A 4 -13.68 -15.11 -7.83
CA ARG A 4 -13.56 -16.15 -8.84
C ARG A 4 -13.43 -15.52 -10.21
N TYR A 5 -12.61 -16.11 -11.06
CA TYR A 5 -12.45 -15.72 -12.46
C TYR A 5 -12.83 -16.90 -13.37
N ASP A 6 -13.57 -16.60 -14.42
CA ASP A 6 -13.84 -17.57 -15.48
C ASP A 6 -12.63 -17.68 -16.41
N ALA A 7 -12.06 -18.87 -16.51
CA ALA A 7 -10.93 -19.17 -17.37
C ALA A 7 -11.31 -20.25 -18.40
N ARG A 8 -10.54 -20.37 -19.50
CA ARG A 8 -10.80 -21.36 -20.57
C ARG A 8 -10.83 -22.82 -20.10
N GLY A 9 -10.35 -23.11 -18.92
CA GLY A 9 -10.30 -24.45 -18.31
C GLY A 9 -11.23 -24.66 -17.13
N GLY A 10 -12.08 -23.70 -16.79
CA GLY A 10 -12.96 -23.73 -15.61
C GLY A 10 -12.84 -22.46 -14.78
N THR A 11 -13.48 -22.44 -13.62
CA THR A 11 -13.43 -21.29 -12.69
C THR A 11 -12.16 -21.39 -11.83
N VAL A 12 -11.40 -20.30 -11.76
CA VAL A 12 -10.25 -20.15 -10.86
C VAL A 12 -10.69 -19.35 -9.65
N GLU A 13 -10.54 -19.93 -8.47
CA GLU A 13 -10.84 -19.27 -7.20
C GLU A 13 -9.58 -18.55 -6.73
N ALA A 14 -9.53 -17.23 -6.95
CA ALA A 14 -8.39 -16.40 -6.59
C ALA A 14 -8.37 -16.04 -5.10
N LEU A 15 -9.56 -15.81 -4.51
CA LEU A 15 -9.74 -15.55 -3.09
C LEU A 15 -10.91 -16.40 -2.57
N ALA A 16 -10.75 -17.01 -1.41
CA ALA A 16 -11.77 -17.81 -0.72
C ALA A 16 -11.79 -17.47 0.75
N ASP A 17 -12.98 -17.08 1.24
CA ASP A 17 -13.25 -16.80 2.66
C ASP A 17 -12.25 -15.82 3.31
N VAL A 18 -11.86 -14.78 2.59
CA VAL A 18 -10.98 -13.74 3.13
C VAL A 18 -11.79 -12.81 4.02
N THR A 19 -11.48 -12.79 5.32
CA THR A 19 -12.14 -11.93 6.31
C THR A 19 -11.09 -11.36 7.26
N PHE A 20 -11.04 -10.04 7.39
CA PHE A 20 -10.22 -9.31 8.36
C PHE A 20 -10.75 -7.89 8.52
N GLU A 21 -10.31 -7.24 9.57
CA GLU A 21 -10.60 -5.84 9.88
C GLU A 21 -9.28 -5.09 10.06
N VAL A 22 -9.28 -3.81 9.75
CA VAL A 22 -8.15 -2.90 9.93
C VAL A 22 -8.62 -1.74 10.77
N GLU A 23 -7.87 -1.40 11.81
CA GLU A 23 -8.19 -0.29 12.69
C GLU A 23 -7.77 1.05 12.06
N ASP A 24 -8.44 2.14 12.47
CA ASP A 24 -8.07 3.48 12.00
C ASP A 24 -6.63 3.81 12.42
N GLY A 25 -5.86 4.36 11.47
CA GLY A 25 -4.46 4.71 11.68
C GLY A 25 -3.51 3.50 11.73
N GLU A 26 -4.01 2.25 11.57
CA GLU A 26 -3.18 1.05 11.57
C GLU A 26 -2.34 0.93 10.29
N LEU A 27 -1.09 0.46 10.41
CA LEU A 27 -0.29 -0.02 9.30
C LEU A 27 -0.34 -1.56 9.27
N LEU A 28 -1.25 -2.12 8.44
CA LEU A 28 -1.37 -3.55 8.21
C LEU A 28 -0.52 -3.99 7.02
N CYS A 29 0.42 -4.90 7.25
CA CYS A 29 1.17 -5.53 6.18
C CYS A 29 0.52 -6.84 5.74
N VAL A 30 0.47 -7.08 4.41
CA VAL A 30 -0.05 -8.32 3.81
C VAL A 30 1.10 -9.05 3.14
N VAL A 31 1.38 -10.27 3.61
CA VAL A 31 2.45 -11.13 3.07
C VAL A 31 1.88 -12.47 2.62
N GLY A 32 2.61 -13.16 1.76
CA GLY A 32 2.26 -14.50 1.29
C GLY A 32 2.98 -14.87 0.02
N PRO A 33 2.92 -16.14 -0.40
CA PRO A 33 3.62 -16.63 -1.58
C PRO A 33 3.13 -15.94 -2.86
N SER A 34 3.90 -16.07 -3.94
CA SER A 34 3.46 -15.61 -5.25
C SER A 34 2.17 -16.34 -5.67
N GLY A 35 1.21 -15.59 -6.20
CA GLY A 35 -0.06 -16.17 -6.63
C GLY A 35 -1.11 -16.35 -5.53
N CYS A 36 -0.85 -16.04 -4.26
CA CYS A 36 -1.85 -16.16 -3.18
C CYS A 36 -2.97 -15.09 -3.21
N GLY A 37 -3.05 -14.29 -4.26
CA GLY A 37 -4.18 -13.36 -4.44
C GLY A 37 -3.99 -11.95 -3.85
N LYS A 38 -2.81 -11.56 -3.37
CA LYS A 38 -2.55 -10.21 -2.79
C LYS A 38 -3.01 -9.06 -3.70
N THR A 39 -2.58 -9.08 -4.96
CA THR A 39 -2.96 -8.07 -5.94
C THR A 39 -4.48 -8.08 -6.21
N THR A 40 -5.12 -9.25 -6.27
CA THR A 40 -6.57 -9.38 -6.41
C THR A 40 -7.29 -8.78 -5.20
N LEU A 41 -6.81 -9.08 -3.98
CA LEU A 41 -7.34 -8.51 -2.74
C LEU A 41 -7.25 -6.98 -2.77
N PHE A 42 -6.07 -6.43 -3.10
CA PHE A 42 -5.86 -4.98 -3.18
C PHE A 42 -6.74 -4.30 -4.23
N ARG A 43 -6.86 -4.89 -5.43
CA ARG A 43 -7.77 -4.37 -6.46
C ARG A 43 -9.22 -4.40 -6.01
N THR A 44 -9.61 -5.41 -5.25
CA THR A 44 -10.96 -5.51 -4.70
C THR A 44 -11.19 -4.44 -3.62
N ILE A 45 -10.22 -4.22 -2.72
CA ILE A 45 -10.30 -3.15 -1.71
C ILE A 45 -10.31 -1.77 -2.37
N ALA A 46 -9.53 -1.57 -3.42
CA ALA A 46 -9.50 -0.32 -4.19
C ALA A 46 -10.78 -0.06 -5.01
N GLY A 47 -11.70 -1.03 -5.08
CA GLY A 47 -12.92 -0.94 -5.91
C GLY A 47 -12.65 -1.07 -7.41
N LEU A 48 -11.43 -1.50 -7.81
CA LEU A 48 -11.08 -1.74 -9.21
C LEU A 48 -11.64 -3.07 -9.72
N GLU A 49 -11.97 -3.98 -8.82
CA GLU A 49 -12.59 -5.26 -9.09
C GLU A 49 -13.67 -5.55 -8.05
N SER A 50 -14.84 -5.99 -8.49
CA SER A 50 -15.90 -6.40 -7.57
C SER A 50 -15.66 -7.82 -7.04
N PRO A 51 -15.94 -8.12 -5.78
CA PRO A 51 -15.91 -9.48 -5.26
C PRO A 51 -17.01 -10.33 -5.95
N THR A 52 -16.81 -11.65 -6.00
CA THR A 52 -17.85 -12.59 -6.50
C THR A 52 -18.89 -12.85 -5.42
N ASP A 53 -18.47 -12.83 -4.16
CA ASP A 53 -19.34 -12.96 -2.99
C ASP A 53 -18.70 -12.25 -1.79
N GLY A 54 -19.51 -11.81 -0.83
CA GLY A 54 -19.08 -10.99 0.27
C GLY A 54 -19.00 -9.50 -0.08
N ARG A 55 -18.31 -8.72 0.75
CA ARG A 55 -18.17 -7.27 0.59
C ARG A 55 -16.89 -6.74 1.20
N VAL A 56 -16.48 -5.57 0.74
CA VAL A 56 -15.50 -4.69 1.39
C VAL A 56 -16.24 -3.45 1.87
N THR A 57 -15.87 -2.94 3.03
CA THR A 57 -16.40 -1.67 3.56
C THR A 57 -15.24 -0.80 4.03
N VAL A 58 -15.39 0.53 3.88
CA VAL A 58 -14.55 1.56 4.49
C VAL A 58 -15.50 2.43 5.30
N ASP A 59 -15.26 2.64 6.58
CA ASP A 59 -16.16 3.36 7.51
C ASP A 59 -17.62 2.89 7.44
N SER A 60 -17.83 1.57 7.33
CA SER A 60 -19.13 0.93 7.17
C SER A 60 -19.79 1.13 5.79
N ASP A 61 -19.26 1.97 4.92
CA ASP A 61 -19.77 2.18 3.57
C ASP A 61 -19.25 1.09 2.61
N PRO A 62 -20.10 0.46 1.81
CA PRO A 62 -19.68 -0.59 0.91
C PRO A 62 -18.87 -0.04 -0.27
N VAL A 63 -17.74 -0.69 -0.55
CA VAL A 63 -16.90 -0.42 -1.71
C VAL A 63 -17.50 -1.09 -2.95
N THR A 64 -18.02 -0.30 -3.86
CA THR A 64 -18.57 -0.76 -5.16
C THR A 64 -17.72 -0.35 -6.35
N ASP A 65 -17.04 0.80 -6.24
CA ASP A 65 -16.30 1.45 -7.31
C ASP A 65 -15.02 2.09 -6.75
N PRO A 66 -14.04 2.49 -7.58
CA PRO A 66 -12.94 3.30 -7.14
C PRO A 66 -13.40 4.62 -6.52
N GLY A 67 -12.86 4.96 -5.35
CA GLY A 67 -13.21 6.16 -4.57
C GLY A 67 -12.00 7.00 -4.24
N ILE A 68 -12.25 8.21 -3.73
CA ILE A 68 -11.20 9.15 -3.27
C ILE A 68 -10.76 8.85 -1.83
N ASP A 69 -11.61 8.15 -1.10
CA ASP A 69 -11.38 7.61 0.24
C ASP A 69 -10.22 6.60 0.28
N ARG A 70 -9.81 6.08 -0.90
CA ARG A 70 -8.72 5.12 -1.06
C ARG A 70 -7.65 5.62 -2.03
N GLY A 71 -6.46 5.92 -1.50
CA GLY A 71 -5.26 6.23 -2.30
C GLY A 71 -4.52 4.96 -2.68
N MET A 72 -4.05 4.84 -3.93
CA MET A 72 -3.28 3.67 -4.37
C MET A 72 -1.88 4.05 -4.85
N VAL A 73 -0.89 3.37 -4.29
CA VAL A 73 0.52 3.46 -4.69
C VAL A 73 0.92 2.15 -5.35
N PHE A 74 1.33 2.23 -6.63
CA PHE A 74 1.63 1.07 -7.46
C PHE A 74 3.13 0.73 -7.45
N GLN A 75 3.47 -0.52 -7.62
CA GLN A 75 4.83 -1.02 -7.76
C GLN A 75 5.61 -0.30 -8.88
N ASN A 76 4.97 -0.03 -10.01
CA ASN A 76 5.57 0.63 -11.18
C ASN A 76 5.42 2.18 -11.14
N TYR A 77 5.27 2.76 -9.95
CA TYR A 77 5.07 4.19 -9.70
C TYR A 77 3.85 4.80 -10.41
N ALA A 78 3.47 4.31 -11.58
CA ALA A 78 2.37 4.75 -12.43
C ALA A 78 2.32 6.28 -12.63
N LEU A 79 3.50 6.94 -12.72
CA LEU A 79 3.59 8.37 -12.96
C LEU A 79 3.28 8.70 -14.42
N PHE A 80 2.63 9.85 -14.63
CA PHE A 80 2.43 10.40 -15.96
C PHE A 80 3.76 10.95 -16.50
N PRO A 81 4.39 10.33 -17.51
CA PRO A 81 5.74 10.70 -17.95
C PRO A 81 5.80 12.08 -18.63
N TRP A 82 4.66 12.62 -19.05
CA TRP A 82 4.49 13.94 -19.68
C TRP A 82 4.11 15.04 -18.68
N ARG A 83 3.94 14.74 -17.40
CA ARG A 83 3.70 15.71 -16.33
C ARG A 83 4.94 15.87 -15.47
N THR A 84 5.16 17.06 -14.95
CA THR A 84 6.18 17.33 -13.93
C THR A 84 5.82 16.63 -12.61
N VAL A 85 6.70 16.67 -11.62
CA VAL A 85 6.44 16.22 -10.24
C VAL A 85 5.19 16.91 -9.69
N ARG A 86 5.16 18.25 -9.71
CA ARG A 86 3.98 19.06 -9.34
C ARG A 86 2.73 18.60 -10.08
N GLY A 87 2.81 18.45 -11.38
CA GLY A 87 1.69 18.04 -12.23
C GLY A 87 1.20 16.61 -11.96
N ASN A 88 2.07 15.71 -11.51
CA ASN A 88 1.68 14.37 -11.07
C ASN A 88 0.91 14.40 -9.75
N VAL A 89 1.40 15.14 -8.74
CA VAL A 89 0.74 15.26 -7.43
C VAL A 89 -0.60 15.96 -7.57
N ARG A 90 -0.63 17.07 -8.30
CA ARG A 90 -1.85 17.85 -8.55
C ARG A 90 -2.95 17.07 -9.26
N PHE A 91 -2.62 16.04 -10.04
CA PHE A 91 -3.59 15.29 -10.85
C PHE A 91 -4.81 14.78 -10.05
N GLY A 92 -4.60 14.34 -8.81
CA GLY A 92 -5.69 13.93 -7.92
C GLY A 92 -6.66 15.06 -7.57
N LEU A 93 -6.17 16.30 -7.58
CA LEU A 93 -6.92 17.52 -7.24
C LEU A 93 -7.59 18.18 -8.47
N ASP A 94 -7.16 17.85 -9.69
CA ASP A 94 -7.71 18.38 -10.95
C ASP A 94 -9.09 17.76 -11.28
N ARG A 95 -10.03 17.71 -10.33
CA ARG A 95 -11.36 17.13 -10.50
C ARG A 95 -12.45 18.15 -10.23
N PRO A 96 -13.58 18.10 -10.96
CA PRO A 96 -14.71 19.04 -10.73
C PRO A 96 -15.30 18.95 -9.31
N THR A 97 -15.11 17.80 -8.65
CA THR A 97 -15.62 17.52 -7.29
C THR A 97 -14.58 17.77 -6.20
N CYS A 98 -13.39 18.27 -6.55
CA CYS A 98 -12.37 18.59 -5.56
C CYS A 98 -12.73 19.91 -4.86
N ASP A 99 -13.06 19.83 -3.58
CA ASP A 99 -13.33 21.00 -2.72
C ASP A 99 -12.03 21.41 -2.00
N CYS A 100 -10.94 21.56 -2.76
CA CYS A 100 -9.66 22.01 -2.22
C CYS A 100 -9.54 23.53 -2.45
N PRO A 101 -9.69 24.37 -1.42
CA PRO A 101 -9.68 25.83 -1.58
C PRO A 101 -8.33 26.38 -2.03
N ASP A 102 -7.23 25.69 -1.70
CA ASP A 102 -5.88 26.04 -2.17
C ASP A 102 -5.10 24.78 -2.57
N CYS A 103 -5.38 24.29 -3.78
CA CYS A 103 -4.74 23.09 -4.31
C CYS A 103 -3.21 23.27 -4.52
N GLU A 104 -2.74 24.49 -4.75
CA GLU A 104 -1.30 24.75 -4.91
C GLU A 104 -0.58 24.61 -3.57
N ALA A 105 -1.09 25.21 -2.49
CA ALA A 105 -0.52 25.07 -1.16
C ALA A 105 -0.51 23.59 -0.74
N ARG A 106 -1.59 22.84 -0.99
CA ARG A 106 -1.63 21.41 -0.70
C ARG A 106 -0.58 20.61 -1.46
N VAL A 107 -0.32 20.92 -2.70
CA VAL A 107 0.74 20.26 -3.49
C VAL A 107 2.11 20.60 -2.92
N GLU A 108 2.36 21.85 -2.52
CA GLU A 108 3.62 22.27 -1.91
C GLU A 108 3.88 21.56 -0.57
N GLU A 109 2.88 21.51 0.31
CA GLU A 109 2.93 20.76 1.58
C GLU A 109 3.29 19.29 1.36
N LEU A 110 2.65 18.64 0.40
CA LEU A 110 2.91 17.22 0.10
C LEU A 110 4.30 16.99 -0.49
N LEU A 111 4.79 17.92 -1.32
CA LEU A 111 6.14 17.83 -1.85
C LEU A 111 7.20 18.05 -0.77
N GLU A 112 6.94 18.93 0.19
CA GLU A 112 7.78 19.10 1.38
C GLU A 112 7.75 17.84 2.26
N LEU A 113 6.55 17.31 2.57
CA LEU A 113 6.34 16.10 3.35
C LEU A 113 7.15 14.90 2.81
N VAL A 114 7.16 14.72 1.49
CA VAL A 114 7.91 13.63 0.87
C VAL A 114 9.36 13.99 0.50
N GLY A 115 9.85 15.16 0.91
CA GLY A 115 11.23 15.60 0.69
C GLY A 115 11.59 15.80 -0.79
N LEU A 116 10.67 16.37 -1.57
CA LEU A 116 10.85 16.68 -2.99
C LEU A 116 10.85 18.18 -3.31
N SER A 117 11.01 19.04 -2.29
CA SER A 117 11.22 20.47 -2.50
C SER A 117 12.43 20.73 -3.42
N GLY A 118 12.26 21.57 -4.42
CA GLY A 118 13.26 21.86 -5.44
C GLY A 118 13.21 20.95 -6.68
N PHE A 119 12.31 19.95 -6.70
CA PHE A 119 12.10 19.03 -7.84
C PHE A 119 10.73 19.20 -8.50
N GLU A 120 9.98 20.23 -8.17
CA GLU A 120 8.59 20.45 -8.58
C GLU A 120 8.41 20.39 -10.10
N GLU A 121 9.35 20.99 -10.85
CA GLU A 121 9.33 21.09 -12.31
C GLU A 121 10.05 19.93 -13.03
N ALA A 122 10.69 19.02 -12.28
CA ALA A 122 11.35 17.85 -12.85
C ALA A 122 10.34 16.87 -13.45
N TYR A 123 10.73 16.20 -14.52
CA TYR A 123 9.92 15.13 -15.13
C TYR A 123 10.34 13.76 -14.58
N PRO A 124 9.46 12.74 -14.62
CA PRO A 124 9.77 11.40 -14.10
C PRO A 124 11.05 10.77 -14.63
N LYS A 125 11.46 11.08 -15.87
CA LYS A 125 12.73 10.60 -16.47
C LYS A 125 13.98 11.13 -15.77
N GLU A 126 13.87 12.24 -15.04
CA GLU A 126 14.97 12.94 -14.36
C GLU A 126 15.10 12.48 -12.88
N LEU A 127 14.17 11.64 -12.41
CA LEU A 127 14.08 11.19 -11.03
C LEU A 127 14.70 9.80 -10.83
N SER A 128 15.30 9.58 -9.67
CA SER A 128 15.67 8.25 -9.19
C SER A 128 14.42 7.40 -8.89
N GLY A 129 14.58 6.08 -8.73
CA GLY A 129 13.49 5.18 -8.36
C GLY A 129 12.80 5.59 -7.06
N GLY A 130 13.58 5.91 -6.02
CA GLY A 130 13.05 6.38 -4.74
C GLY A 130 12.32 7.72 -4.84
N MET A 131 12.78 8.66 -5.67
CA MET A 131 12.06 9.91 -5.91
C MET A 131 10.74 9.67 -6.62
N LYS A 132 10.69 8.78 -7.62
CA LYS A 132 9.45 8.39 -8.30
C LYS A 132 8.43 7.79 -7.33
N GLN A 133 8.91 6.96 -6.40
CA GLN A 133 8.05 6.37 -5.37
C GLN A 133 7.45 7.44 -4.46
N ARG A 134 8.27 8.40 -4.01
CA ARG A 134 7.80 9.54 -3.20
C ARG A 134 6.78 10.41 -3.93
N VAL A 135 6.94 10.64 -5.22
CA VAL A 135 5.91 11.31 -6.05
C VAL A 135 4.62 10.50 -6.08
N GLY A 136 4.71 9.16 -6.19
CA GLY A 136 3.55 8.27 -6.15
C GLY A 136 2.79 8.34 -4.82
N ILE A 137 3.51 8.40 -3.71
CA ILE A 137 2.95 8.56 -2.36
C ILE A 137 2.26 9.94 -2.23
N ALA A 138 2.96 11.01 -2.59
CA ALA A 138 2.40 12.37 -2.54
C ALA A 138 1.13 12.50 -3.39
N ARG A 139 1.11 11.91 -4.60
CA ARG A 139 -0.08 11.88 -5.46
C ARG A 139 -1.24 11.13 -4.82
N ALA A 140 -0.97 10.01 -4.16
CA ALA A 140 -2.00 9.24 -3.48
C ALA A 140 -2.57 10.00 -2.28
N LEU A 141 -1.73 10.71 -1.53
CA LEU A 141 -2.12 11.55 -0.40
C LEU A 141 -2.82 12.86 -0.81
N ALA A 142 -2.67 13.30 -2.06
CA ALA A 142 -3.22 14.58 -2.52
C ALA A 142 -4.75 14.66 -2.37
N VAL A 143 -5.43 13.53 -2.54
CA VAL A 143 -6.90 13.46 -2.42
C VAL A 143 -7.39 13.30 -0.99
N ASP A 144 -6.47 13.33 -0.03
CA ASP A 144 -6.73 13.12 1.40
C ASP A 144 -7.51 11.82 1.69
N PRO A 145 -7.00 10.64 1.25
CA PRO A 145 -7.70 9.38 1.42
C PRO A 145 -7.74 8.96 2.88
N GLU A 146 -8.74 8.17 3.26
CA GLU A 146 -8.83 7.51 4.58
C GLU A 146 -7.87 6.31 4.63
N VAL A 147 -7.77 5.58 3.51
CA VAL A 147 -6.94 4.38 3.39
C VAL A 147 -5.91 4.53 2.28
N LEU A 148 -4.64 4.25 2.59
CA LEU A 148 -3.54 4.20 1.62
C LEU A 148 -3.18 2.75 1.31
N LEU A 149 -3.40 2.33 0.07
CA LEU A 149 -3.10 1.00 -0.44
C LEU A 149 -1.74 1.01 -1.14
N MET A 150 -0.78 0.23 -0.69
CA MET A 150 0.57 0.15 -1.25
C MET A 150 0.87 -1.26 -1.76
N ASP A 151 0.94 -1.45 -3.07
CA ASP A 151 1.19 -2.76 -3.71
C ASP A 151 2.66 -2.89 -4.10
N GLU A 152 3.45 -3.59 -3.27
CA GLU A 152 4.90 -3.84 -3.41
C GLU A 152 5.70 -2.57 -3.75
N PRO A 153 5.51 -1.44 -3.02
CA PRO A 153 5.96 -0.13 -3.48
C PRO A 153 7.49 -0.02 -3.57
N PHE A 154 8.22 -0.85 -2.88
CA PHE A 154 9.69 -0.80 -2.81
C PHE A 154 10.38 -1.99 -3.49
N GLY A 155 9.62 -2.90 -4.11
CA GLY A 155 10.14 -4.16 -4.67
C GLY A 155 11.21 -4.01 -5.76
N SER A 156 11.23 -2.89 -6.49
CA SER A 156 12.20 -2.61 -7.57
C SER A 156 13.44 -1.81 -7.13
N LEU A 157 13.55 -1.47 -5.84
CA LEU A 157 14.62 -0.61 -5.31
C LEU A 157 15.76 -1.44 -4.72
N ASP A 158 16.96 -0.86 -4.74
CA ASP A 158 18.12 -1.43 -4.05
C ASP A 158 17.92 -1.41 -2.51
N PRO A 159 18.60 -2.31 -1.77
CA PRO A 159 18.36 -2.47 -0.33
C PRO A 159 18.59 -1.20 0.50
N GLU A 160 19.59 -0.39 0.16
CA GLU A 160 19.92 0.84 0.90
C GLU A 160 18.86 1.92 0.70
N THR A 161 18.44 2.14 -0.56
CA THR A 161 17.35 3.06 -0.89
C THR A 161 16.03 2.59 -0.25
N ARG A 162 15.74 1.30 -0.28
CA ARG A 162 14.54 0.70 0.34
C ARG A 162 14.53 0.94 1.85
N ASP A 163 15.64 0.71 2.53
CA ASP A 163 15.74 0.88 3.98
C ASP A 163 15.52 2.32 4.43
N ARG A 164 16.03 3.27 3.67
CA ARG A 164 15.76 4.69 3.88
C ARG A 164 14.29 5.03 3.66
N LEU A 165 13.68 4.53 2.58
CA LEU A 165 12.26 4.79 2.27
C LEU A 165 11.31 4.16 3.28
N HIS A 166 11.68 3.07 3.95
CA HIS A 166 10.92 2.54 5.08
C HIS A 166 10.85 3.56 6.23
N GLY A 167 11.98 4.22 6.55
CA GLY A 167 11.99 5.28 7.56
C GLY A 167 11.10 6.46 7.16
N GLU A 168 11.29 6.96 5.93
CA GLU A 168 10.50 8.06 5.38
C GLU A 168 8.98 7.73 5.35
N LEU A 169 8.61 6.50 4.97
CA LEU A 169 7.21 6.05 5.00
C LEU A 169 6.64 6.06 6.42
N LEU A 170 7.39 5.57 7.40
CA LEU A 170 6.93 5.58 8.79
C LEU A 170 6.78 7.01 9.35
N ASP A 171 7.62 7.94 8.91
CA ASP A 171 7.51 9.34 9.31
C ASP A 171 6.27 9.99 8.66
N ILE A 172 6.04 9.78 7.36
CA ILE A 172 4.83 10.22 6.65
C ILE A 172 3.57 9.61 7.28
N TRP A 173 3.58 8.33 7.60
CA TRP A 173 2.45 7.65 8.22
C TRP A 173 2.10 8.24 9.58
N ARG A 174 3.10 8.49 10.45
CA ARG A 174 2.90 9.14 11.76
C ARG A 174 2.37 10.57 11.64
N GLU A 175 2.82 11.31 10.63
CA GLU A 175 2.43 12.71 10.41
C GLU A 175 1.02 12.82 9.83
N THR A 176 0.59 11.83 9.03
CA THR A 176 -0.70 11.87 8.34
C THR A 176 -1.81 11.10 9.06
N ASP A 177 -1.47 10.23 10.01
CA ASP A 177 -2.41 9.38 10.78
C ASP A 177 -3.37 8.56 9.88
N LYS A 178 -2.88 8.14 8.69
CA LYS A 178 -3.68 7.38 7.72
C LYS A 178 -3.62 5.90 7.99
N THR A 179 -4.72 5.20 7.71
CA THR A 179 -4.73 3.74 7.65
C THR A 179 -3.95 3.28 6.43
N VAL A 180 -2.99 2.38 6.61
CA VAL A 180 -2.13 1.88 5.54
C VAL A 180 -2.25 0.37 5.40
N LEU A 181 -2.60 -0.09 4.19
CA LEU A 181 -2.45 -1.49 3.81
C LEU A 181 -1.24 -1.62 2.88
N PHE A 182 -0.27 -2.43 3.29
CA PHE A 182 1.02 -2.57 2.62
C PHE A 182 1.25 -4.01 2.17
N VAL A 183 1.24 -4.27 0.86
CA VAL A 183 1.60 -5.58 0.32
C VAL A 183 3.10 -5.67 0.10
N THR A 184 3.67 -6.77 0.55
CA THR A 184 5.06 -7.13 0.25
C THR A 184 5.21 -8.66 0.15
N HIS A 185 6.27 -9.10 -0.52
CA HIS A 185 6.72 -10.49 -0.49
C HIS A 185 7.88 -10.70 0.49
N GLU A 186 8.40 -9.61 1.11
CA GLU A 186 9.50 -9.66 2.08
C GLU A 186 8.97 -9.65 3.52
N VAL A 187 9.14 -10.76 4.22
CA VAL A 187 8.70 -10.89 5.62
C VAL A 187 9.40 -9.88 6.54
N GLU A 188 10.70 -9.63 6.32
CA GLU A 188 11.43 -8.64 7.11
C GLU A 188 10.88 -7.23 6.96
N GLU A 189 10.42 -6.88 5.76
CA GLU A 189 9.77 -5.60 5.49
C GLU A 189 8.45 -5.50 6.27
N SER A 190 7.63 -6.55 6.26
CA SER A 190 6.37 -6.57 6.99
C SER A 190 6.55 -6.45 8.51
N VAL A 191 7.54 -7.13 9.08
CA VAL A 191 7.88 -7.00 10.52
C VAL A 191 8.47 -5.63 10.83
N LYS A 192 9.22 -5.02 9.90
CA LYS A 192 9.79 -3.67 10.11
C LYS A 192 8.72 -2.59 10.15
N LEU A 193 7.72 -2.68 9.27
CA LEU A 193 6.72 -1.63 9.05
C LEU A 193 5.41 -1.85 9.81
N GLY A 194 4.81 -3.05 9.73
CA GLY A 194 3.44 -3.31 10.14
C GLY A 194 3.21 -3.29 11.66
N ASP A 195 2.06 -2.80 12.11
CA ASP A 195 1.55 -3.06 13.44
C ASP A 195 1.06 -4.51 13.52
N ARG A 196 0.43 -4.96 12.44
CA ARG A 196 0.03 -6.35 12.24
C ARG A 196 0.48 -6.86 10.88
N VAL A 197 0.66 -8.17 10.78
CA VAL A 197 1.00 -8.86 9.54
C VAL A 197 -0.07 -9.90 9.23
N LEU A 198 -0.79 -9.69 8.13
CA LEU A 198 -1.75 -10.62 7.58
C LEU A 198 -1.02 -11.61 6.68
N VAL A 199 -0.97 -12.87 7.07
CA VAL A 199 -0.34 -13.94 6.30
C VAL A 199 -1.37 -14.59 5.39
N MET A 200 -1.14 -14.56 4.08
CA MET A 200 -1.98 -15.22 3.09
C MET A 200 -1.40 -16.54 2.64
N ALA A 201 -2.24 -17.56 2.56
CA ALA A 201 -1.96 -18.84 1.89
C ALA A 201 -2.44 -18.80 0.43
N ALA A 202 -1.88 -19.69 -0.40
CA ALA A 202 -2.29 -19.88 -1.81
C ALA A 202 -3.22 -21.09 -1.98
N ASP A 203 -3.84 -21.17 -3.16
CA ASP A 203 -4.58 -22.33 -3.70
C ASP A 203 -5.78 -22.84 -2.84
N PRO A 204 -6.81 -22.02 -2.63
CA PRO A 204 -7.04 -20.64 -3.02
C PRO A 204 -6.44 -19.61 -2.04
N GLY A 205 -6.34 -18.36 -2.47
CA GLY A 205 -5.93 -17.25 -1.62
C GLY A 205 -6.87 -17.08 -0.42
N ARG A 206 -6.33 -17.21 0.79
CA ARG A 206 -7.07 -17.06 2.04
C ARG A 206 -6.18 -16.47 3.13
N VAL A 207 -6.78 -15.90 4.15
CA VAL A 207 -6.05 -15.53 5.37
C VAL A 207 -5.68 -16.80 6.12
N ALA A 208 -4.38 -17.04 6.27
CA ALA A 208 -3.88 -18.14 7.08
C ALA A 208 -3.82 -17.75 8.56
N GLU A 209 -3.29 -16.55 8.82
CA GLU A 209 -3.14 -16.03 10.18
C GLU A 209 -2.92 -14.52 10.16
N THR A 210 -3.14 -13.86 11.29
CA THR A 210 -2.77 -12.47 11.55
C THR A 210 -1.84 -12.45 12.77
N VAL A 211 -0.70 -11.78 12.64
CA VAL A 211 0.34 -11.70 13.69
C VAL A 211 0.47 -10.24 14.13
N ASP A 212 0.25 -9.97 15.41
CA ASP A 212 0.48 -8.65 16.02
C ASP A 212 1.99 -8.47 16.26
N VAL A 213 2.56 -7.36 15.81
CA VAL A 213 3.99 -7.07 15.98
C VAL A 213 4.19 -6.06 17.10
N SER A 214 4.29 -6.55 18.33
CA SER A 214 4.44 -5.75 19.55
C SER A 214 5.90 -5.30 19.81
N LEU A 215 6.57 -4.79 18.76
CA LEU A 215 7.92 -4.24 18.85
C LEU A 215 7.87 -2.73 18.67
N ASP A 216 8.53 -2.01 19.57
CA ASP A 216 8.70 -0.56 19.46
C ASP A 216 9.48 -0.18 18.19
N ARG A 217 9.11 0.94 17.56
CA ARG A 217 9.82 1.52 16.41
C ARG A 217 10.82 2.58 16.89
N PRO A 218 12.04 2.68 16.33
CA PRO A 218 12.54 1.92 15.17
C PRO A 218 12.93 0.48 15.52
N ARG A 219 12.51 -0.47 14.67
CA ARG A 219 12.78 -1.90 14.86
C ARG A 219 14.12 -2.28 14.27
N GLU A 220 14.99 -2.85 15.10
CA GLU A 220 16.32 -3.29 14.70
C GLU A 220 16.29 -4.73 14.16
N ARG A 221 16.66 -4.91 12.90
CA ARG A 221 16.69 -6.24 12.23
C ARG A 221 17.57 -7.28 12.92
N ALA A 222 18.62 -6.83 13.65
CA ALA A 222 19.53 -7.72 14.36
C ALA A 222 19.05 -8.12 15.76
N SER A 223 17.92 -7.56 16.23
CA SER A 223 17.39 -7.94 17.55
C SER A 223 16.79 -9.35 17.52
N VAL A 224 16.94 -10.09 18.63
CA VAL A 224 16.42 -11.44 18.77
C VAL A 224 14.91 -11.48 18.53
N ALA A 225 14.17 -10.53 19.13
CA ALA A 225 12.72 -10.46 18.99
C ALA A 225 12.28 -10.21 17.56
N PHE A 226 13.00 -9.38 16.78
CA PHE A 226 12.72 -9.18 15.35
C PHE A 226 12.89 -10.48 14.55
N VAL A 227 13.98 -11.20 14.80
CA VAL A 227 14.30 -12.48 14.13
C VAL A 227 13.26 -13.55 14.46
N GLU A 228 12.75 -13.59 15.71
CA GLU A 228 11.69 -14.49 16.13
C GLU A 228 10.39 -14.23 15.36
N TYR A 229 9.92 -12.97 15.23
CA TYR A 229 8.77 -12.62 14.40
C TYR A 229 8.95 -13.01 12.92
N VAL A 230 10.14 -12.74 12.36
CA VAL A 230 10.43 -13.12 10.97
C VAL A 230 10.38 -14.64 10.78
N SER A 231 10.91 -15.42 11.73
CA SER A 231 10.87 -16.89 11.69
C SER A 231 9.44 -17.39 11.79
N GLU A 232 8.68 -16.88 12.74
CA GLU A 232 7.28 -17.25 12.95
C GLU A 232 6.44 -17.02 11.67
N ILE A 233 6.53 -15.83 11.08
CA ILE A 233 5.77 -15.50 9.86
C ILE A 233 6.22 -16.37 8.68
N ARG A 234 7.53 -16.64 8.52
CA ARG A 234 8.04 -17.54 7.46
C ARG A 234 7.51 -18.96 7.59
N ASP A 235 7.43 -19.48 8.81
CA ASP A 235 6.89 -20.82 9.06
C ASP A 235 5.41 -20.90 8.65
N ARG A 236 4.64 -19.82 8.84
CA ARG A 236 3.21 -19.75 8.45
C ARG A 236 3.02 -19.64 6.93
N ILE A 237 3.95 -19.01 6.21
CA ILE A 237 3.91 -18.94 4.74
C ILE A 237 4.23 -20.28 4.09
N GLY A 238 5.04 -21.12 4.74
CA GLY A 238 5.50 -22.41 4.23
C GLY A 238 4.51 -23.57 4.40
N HIS A 239 3.43 -23.32 5.09
CA HIS A 239 2.35 -24.30 5.35
C HIS A 239 1.05 -23.86 4.66
#